data_d6fac45be49d40c4ae6889dc5b57cecf
#
_entry.id   d6fac45be49d40c4ae6889dc5b57cecf
#
_cell.length_a   1.000
_cell.length_b   1.000
_cell.length_c   1.000
_cell.angle_alpha   90.00
_cell.angle_beta   90.00
_cell.angle_gamma   90.00
#
_symmetry.space_group_name_H-M   'P 1'
#
loop_
_entity.id
_entity.type
_entity.pdbx_description
1 polymer ?
#
loop_
_entity_poly.entity_id
_entity_poly.type
_entity_poly.pdbx_seq_one_letter_code
_entity_poly.pdbx_strand_id
1 'polypeptide(L)'
;VITLQNVLDDGEPLPKEVTEVIEEKDKKGKVRKKKVKFFPEDPDFPRIIIESVEIIRNDYASWPPPLHRRIIREGEDVDDPKALRAILERFLRRAWRRPVQDAELEKWLRHHELMRKESGHPVEALKETLSAVLSSSHFLYLTEPSASEERRKLNAHELATRLSYFLWSSLPDETLSGLADSGELLAPGVLRREFKRLLADEKADRFAGQFSRQWLDLDGLDRVAINPQYYRNFDNSLKPEMVRETQAFFREILRSNTSALQFLDADFTMLNARLAKHYGLKVPRSQSFERVSLEGTSCPG
;
A
#
# COMPACT_ATOMS: atom_id res chain seq x y z
N VAL A 1 -3.60 -19.45 6.57
CA VAL A 1 -4.46 -20.57 6.22
C VAL A 1 -4.45 -21.50 7.41
N ILE A 2 -5.61 -21.74 8.02
CA ILE A 2 -5.74 -22.73 9.09
C ILE A 2 -6.20 -24.00 8.39
N THR A 3 -5.39 -25.04 8.37
CA THR A 3 -5.75 -26.34 7.84
C THR A 3 -5.98 -27.26 9.04
N LEU A 4 -7.19 -27.72 9.22
CA LEU A 4 -7.50 -28.78 10.18
C LEU A 4 -7.41 -30.10 9.43
N GLN A 5 -6.45 -30.94 9.81
CA GLN A 5 -6.31 -32.28 9.26
C GLN A 5 -6.73 -33.29 10.34
N ASN A 6 -7.73 -34.10 10.04
CA ASN A 6 -8.09 -35.21 10.90
C ASN A 6 -7.02 -36.31 10.75
N VAL A 7 -6.32 -36.61 11.83
CA VAL A 7 -5.24 -37.61 11.85
C VAL A 7 -5.76 -39.02 12.27
N LEU A 8 -6.98 -39.08 12.75
CA LEU A 8 -7.63 -40.31 13.14
C LEU A 8 -8.69 -40.67 12.09
N ASP A 9 -8.29 -41.38 11.07
CA ASP A 9 -9.21 -42.03 10.14
C ASP A 9 -9.40 -43.49 10.64
N ASP A 10 -10.50 -43.71 11.38
CA ASP A 10 -10.88 -45.01 11.86
C ASP A 10 -11.68 -45.80 10.81
N GLY A 11 -11.88 -45.23 9.62
CA GLY A 11 -12.59 -45.86 8.50
C GLY A 11 -14.09 -45.84 8.62
N GLU A 12 -14.64 -45.16 9.66
CA GLU A 12 -16.09 -45.01 9.80
C GLU A 12 -16.64 -44.00 8.79
N PRO A 13 -17.72 -44.30 8.10
CA PRO A 13 -18.32 -43.39 7.14
C PRO A 13 -18.91 -42.16 7.85
N LEU A 14 -18.65 -40.98 7.29
CA LEU A 14 -19.25 -39.73 7.78
C LEU A 14 -20.78 -39.83 7.88
N PRO A 15 -21.40 -39.25 8.92
CA PRO A 15 -22.87 -39.28 9.05
C PRO A 15 -23.51 -38.65 7.82
N LYS A 16 -24.59 -39.22 7.36
CA LYS A 16 -25.32 -38.71 6.21
C LYS A 16 -26.07 -37.44 6.62
N GLU A 17 -26.00 -36.43 5.76
CA GLU A 17 -26.78 -35.21 5.90
C GLU A 17 -28.27 -35.53 5.96
N VAL A 18 -28.94 -35.12 7.04
CA VAL A 18 -30.40 -35.32 7.23
C VAL A 18 -31.11 -34.01 6.88
N THR A 19 -32.23 -34.13 6.20
CA THR A 19 -33.08 -32.98 5.88
C THR A 19 -34.32 -33.03 6.76
N GLU A 20 -34.46 -32.04 7.62
CA GLU A 20 -35.67 -31.87 8.45
C GLU A 20 -36.49 -30.68 7.96
N VAL A 21 -37.81 -30.81 8.08
CA VAL A 21 -38.73 -29.73 7.73
C VAL A 21 -39.15 -29.04 9.01
N ILE A 22 -38.58 -27.87 9.26
CA ILE A 22 -38.96 -27.03 10.40
C ILE A 22 -40.08 -26.06 10.02
N GLU A 23 -40.98 -25.81 10.94
CA GLU A 23 -42.04 -24.82 10.79
C GLU A 23 -41.64 -23.52 11.44
N GLU A 24 -41.46 -22.48 10.63
CA GLU A 24 -41.10 -21.15 11.09
C GLU A 24 -42.27 -20.18 10.91
N LYS A 25 -42.62 -19.43 11.97
CA LYS A 25 -43.67 -18.39 11.88
C LYS A 25 -43.05 -17.08 11.43
N ASP A 26 -43.59 -16.53 10.35
CA ASP A 26 -43.17 -15.21 9.89
C ASP A 26 -43.70 -14.08 10.84
N LYS A 27 -43.22 -12.86 10.64
CA LYS A 27 -43.63 -11.70 11.47
C LYS A 27 -45.13 -11.39 11.47
N LYS A 28 -45.89 -12.04 10.60
CA LYS A 28 -47.38 -11.95 10.50
C LYS A 28 -48.10 -13.19 11.05
N GLY A 29 -47.37 -14.10 11.73
CA GLY A 29 -47.92 -15.30 12.34
C GLY A 29 -48.23 -16.45 11.37
N LYS A 30 -47.86 -16.32 10.09
CA LYS A 30 -48.14 -17.36 9.09
C LYS A 30 -47.00 -18.40 9.13
N VAL A 31 -47.37 -19.66 9.28
CA VAL A 31 -46.46 -20.81 9.32
C VAL A 31 -45.92 -21.09 7.92
N ARG A 32 -44.59 -21.11 7.80
CA ARG A 32 -43.88 -21.54 6.59
C ARG A 32 -43.02 -22.74 6.89
N LYS A 33 -43.06 -23.73 6.00
CA LYS A 33 -42.22 -24.93 6.10
C LYS A 33 -40.87 -24.63 5.40
N LYS A 34 -39.77 -24.78 6.14
CA LYS A 34 -38.41 -24.61 5.63
C LYS A 34 -37.68 -25.94 5.77
N LYS A 35 -37.06 -26.38 4.69
CA LYS A 35 -36.19 -27.56 4.73
C LYS A 35 -34.79 -27.09 5.20
N VAL A 36 -34.35 -27.66 6.31
CA VAL A 36 -33.00 -27.40 6.85
C VAL A 36 -32.23 -28.71 6.80
N LYS A 37 -31.03 -28.63 6.32
CA LYS A 37 -30.09 -29.74 6.27
C LYS A 37 -29.10 -29.59 7.42
N PHE A 38 -28.89 -30.64 8.16
CA PHE A 38 -27.92 -30.68 9.24
C PHE A 38 -27.36 -32.12 9.39
N PHE A 39 -26.22 -32.19 10.03
CA PHE A 39 -25.67 -33.47 10.45
C PHE A 39 -26.22 -33.79 11.84
N PRO A 40 -26.87 -34.95 12.03
CA PRO A 40 -27.40 -35.31 13.33
C PRO A 40 -26.27 -35.48 14.35
N GLU A 41 -26.51 -35.03 15.58
CA GLU A 41 -25.58 -35.31 16.68
C GLU A 41 -25.58 -36.81 16.95
N ASP A 42 -24.51 -37.51 16.60
CA ASP A 42 -24.28 -38.89 16.94
C ASP A 42 -23.41 -38.91 18.21
N PRO A 43 -23.91 -39.49 19.32
CA PRO A 43 -23.14 -39.57 20.56
C PRO A 43 -21.89 -40.45 20.46
N ASP A 44 -21.87 -41.38 19.51
CA ASP A 44 -20.71 -42.25 19.25
C ASP A 44 -19.74 -41.69 18.21
N PHE A 45 -20.04 -40.51 17.67
CA PHE A 45 -19.18 -39.86 16.69
C PHE A 45 -17.94 -39.25 17.36
N PRO A 46 -16.71 -39.46 16.83
CA PRO A 46 -15.53 -38.88 17.41
C PRO A 46 -15.61 -37.36 17.39
N ARG A 47 -15.63 -36.74 18.56
CA ARG A 47 -15.63 -35.28 18.72
C ARG A 47 -14.18 -34.78 18.65
N ILE A 48 -13.94 -33.80 17.81
CA ILE A 48 -12.65 -33.09 17.83
C ILE A 48 -12.72 -32.14 19.03
N ILE A 49 -12.00 -32.48 20.09
CA ILE A 49 -11.82 -31.61 21.24
C ILE A 49 -10.53 -30.79 20.96
N ILE A 50 -10.69 -29.50 20.72
CA ILE A 50 -9.55 -28.59 20.60
C ILE A 50 -9.16 -28.17 22.02
N GLU A 51 -8.15 -28.80 22.61
CA GLU A 51 -7.66 -28.48 23.96
C GLU A 51 -6.86 -27.17 23.98
N SER A 52 -6.17 -26.87 22.91
CA SER A 52 -5.43 -25.59 22.76
C SER A 52 -5.23 -25.21 21.30
N VAL A 53 -5.18 -23.94 21.04
CA VAL A 53 -4.75 -23.37 19.76
C VAL A 53 -3.52 -22.54 20.02
N GLU A 54 -2.36 -23.02 19.59
CA GLU A 54 -1.12 -22.24 19.64
C GLU A 54 -0.96 -21.48 18.31
N ILE A 55 -0.93 -20.16 18.39
CA ILE A 55 -0.62 -19.31 17.25
C ILE A 55 0.87 -18.96 17.32
N ILE A 56 1.68 -19.70 16.59
CA ILE A 56 3.09 -19.36 16.42
C ILE A 56 3.16 -18.16 15.48
N ARG A 57 3.44 -16.98 16.06
CA ARG A 57 3.72 -15.78 15.27
C ARG A 57 5.13 -15.89 14.70
N ASN A 58 5.26 -15.53 13.42
CA ASN A 58 6.53 -15.33 12.75
C ASN A 58 7.31 -16.61 12.43
N ASP A 59 6.73 -17.45 11.58
CA ASP A 59 7.51 -18.46 10.86
C ASP A 59 8.32 -17.73 9.76
N TYR A 60 9.53 -17.30 10.12
CA TYR A 60 10.45 -16.68 9.17
C TYR A 60 11.33 -17.77 8.56
N ALA A 61 11.41 -17.81 7.23
CA ALA A 61 12.31 -18.70 6.50
C ALA A 61 13.78 -18.55 6.93
N SER A 62 14.16 -17.42 7.51
CA SER A 62 15.47 -17.16 8.11
C SER A 62 15.35 -16.17 9.26
N TRP A 63 16.14 -16.39 10.32
CA TRP A 63 16.25 -15.47 11.45
C TRP A 63 17.65 -14.84 11.49
N PRO A 64 17.80 -13.52 11.72
CA PRO A 64 16.74 -12.51 11.75
C PRO A 64 16.11 -12.27 10.35
N PRO A 65 14.83 -11.81 10.28
CA PRO A 65 14.14 -11.62 9.00
C PRO A 65 14.84 -10.55 8.14
N PRO A 66 14.68 -10.58 6.80
CA PRO A 66 15.39 -9.66 5.91
C PRO A 66 15.14 -8.17 6.21
N LEU A 67 13.96 -7.81 6.73
CA LEU A 67 13.66 -6.43 7.12
C LEU A 67 14.46 -5.97 8.33
N HIS A 68 14.73 -6.87 9.28
CA HIS A 68 15.58 -6.58 10.43
C HIS A 68 17.00 -6.23 9.99
N ARG A 69 17.54 -6.98 9.01
CA ARG A 69 18.89 -6.74 8.46
C ARG A 69 19.03 -5.41 7.71
N ARG A 70 17.93 -4.77 7.35
CA ARG A 70 17.97 -3.40 6.80
C ARG A 70 18.32 -2.35 7.85
N ILE A 71 18.07 -2.63 9.12
CA ILE A 71 18.35 -1.73 10.25
C ILE A 71 19.66 -2.17 10.93
N ILE A 72 19.73 -3.42 11.40
CA ILE A 72 20.90 -4.00 12.02
C ILE A 72 21.52 -4.95 10.99
N ARG A 73 22.68 -4.59 10.48
CA ARG A 73 23.39 -5.40 9.46
C ARG A 73 24.02 -6.62 10.08
N GLU A 74 24.38 -7.58 9.26
CA GLU A 74 25.10 -8.77 9.71
C GLU A 74 26.44 -8.37 10.35
N GLY A 75 26.72 -8.91 11.54
CA GLY A 75 27.92 -8.57 12.33
C GLY A 75 27.83 -7.29 13.15
N GLU A 76 26.74 -6.52 13.07
CA GLU A 76 26.53 -5.38 13.97
C GLU A 76 25.88 -5.81 15.27
N ASP A 77 26.50 -5.43 16.40
CA ASP A 77 25.96 -5.62 17.72
C ASP A 77 25.46 -4.28 18.29
N VAL A 78 24.20 -4.25 18.72
CA VAL A 78 23.59 -3.06 19.32
C VAL A 78 24.26 -2.68 20.64
N ASP A 79 24.93 -3.61 21.30
CA ASP A 79 25.72 -3.38 22.52
C ASP A 79 27.08 -2.73 22.26
N ASP A 80 27.60 -2.81 21.03
CA ASP A 80 28.80 -2.08 20.64
C ASP A 80 28.45 -0.61 20.35
N PRO A 81 29.05 0.36 21.10
CA PRO A 81 28.79 1.79 20.87
C PRO A 81 29.10 2.26 19.45
N LYS A 82 30.10 1.67 18.77
CA LYS A 82 30.43 2.04 17.38
C LYS A 82 29.37 1.54 16.40
N ALA A 83 28.92 0.30 16.58
CA ALA A 83 27.85 -0.26 15.77
C ALA A 83 26.53 0.50 15.98
N LEU A 84 26.15 0.78 17.25
CA LEU A 84 24.98 1.57 17.58
C LEU A 84 25.00 2.96 16.94
N ARG A 85 26.16 3.65 17.00
CA ARG A 85 26.33 4.96 16.35
C ARG A 85 26.07 4.85 14.84
N ALA A 86 26.66 3.87 14.18
CA ALA A 86 26.48 3.65 12.76
C ALA A 86 25.03 3.28 12.38
N ILE A 87 24.36 2.48 13.19
CA ILE A 87 22.95 2.13 13.01
C ILE A 87 22.07 3.38 13.11
N LEU A 88 22.24 4.18 14.16
CA LEU A 88 21.44 5.39 14.36
C LEU A 88 21.71 6.45 13.29
N GLU A 89 22.95 6.65 12.91
CA GLU A 89 23.32 7.61 11.84
C GLU A 89 22.66 7.24 10.51
N ARG A 90 22.76 5.97 10.09
CA ARG A 90 22.09 5.47 8.87
C ARG A 90 20.58 5.64 8.93
N PHE A 91 19.96 5.30 10.08
CA PHE A 91 18.53 5.40 10.23
C PHE A 91 18.04 6.85 10.21
N LEU A 92 18.66 7.71 10.98
CA LEU A 92 18.37 9.16 11.05
C LEU A 92 18.51 9.81 9.68
N ARG A 93 19.63 9.54 8.99
CA ARG A 93 19.89 10.06 7.64
C ARG A 93 18.78 9.69 6.68
N ARG A 94 18.37 8.43 6.70
CA ARG A 94 17.27 7.94 5.85
C ARG A 94 15.93 8.54 6.25
N ALA A 95 15.61 8.56 7.53
CA ALA A 95 14.35 9.08 8.05
C ALA A 95 14.20 10.59 7.78
N TRP A 96 15.26 11.35 7.96
CA TRP A 96 15.25 12.80 7.78
C TRP A 96 15.63 13.25 6.37
N ARG A 97 16.02 12.30 5.51
CA ARG A 97 16.29 12.54 4.08
C ARG A 97 17.43 13.54 3.82
N ARG A 98 18.35 13.69 4.77
CA ARG A 98 19.51 14.59 4.73
C ARG A 98 20.64 14.05 5.59
N PRO A 99 21.86 14.53 5.41
CA PRO A 99 22.93 14.27 6.37
C PRO A 99 22.55 14.70 7.79
N VAL A 100 23.03 13.96 8.76
CA VAL A 100 22.81 14.20 10.18
C VAL A 100 24.04 14.91 10.76
N GLN A 101 23.82 15.95 11.54
CA GLN A 101 24.90 16.64 12.22
C GLN A 101 25.33 15.85 13.46
N ASP A 102 26.61 15.92 13.84
CA ASP A 102 27.12 15.21 15.02
C ASP A 102 26.35 15.54 16.29
N ALA A 103 25.99 16.79 16.51
CA ALA A 103 25.21 17.21 17.67
C ALA A 103 23.80 16.57 17.72
N GLU A 104 23.19 16.35 16.55
CA GLU A 104 21.90 15.67 16.42
C GLU A 104 22.06 14.19 16.76
N LEU A 105 23.09 13.54 16.19
CA LEU A 105 23.37 12.12 16.45
C LEU A 105 23.66 11.88 17.95
N GLU A 106 24.47 12.72 18.58
CA GLU A 106 24.77 12.64 20.01
C GLU A 106 23.53 12.78 20.90
N LYS A 107 22.56 13.60 20.49
CA LYS A 107 21.27 13.68 21.18
C LYS A 107 20.51 12.34 21.16
N TRP A 108 20.52 11.66 20.01
CA TRP A 108 19.81 10.39 19.87
C TRP A 108 20.56 9.21 20.53
N LEU A 109 21.88 9.26 20.57
CA LEU A 109 22.66 8.31 21.36
C LEU A 109 22.36 8.44 22.87
N ARG A 110 22.27 9.66 23.39
CA ARG A 110 21.84 9.89 24.78
C ARG A 110 20.41 9.41 25.03
N HIS A 111 19.51 9.63 24.08
CA HIS A 111 18.14 9.13 24.20
C HIS A 111 18.10 7.60 24.25
N HIS A 112 18.85 6.92 23.39
CA HIS A 112 18.98 5.47 23.42
C HIS A 112 19.52 4.96 24.78
N GLU A 113 20.49 5.63 25.34
CA GLU A 113 21.04 5.29 26.66
C GLU A 113 19.99 5.40 27.78
N LEU A 114 19.12 6.39 27.72
CA LEU A 114 17.99 6.52 28.65
C LEU A 114 17.00 5.35 28.49
N MET A 115 16.58 5.06 27.25
CA MET A 115 15.68 3.94 26.96
C MET A 115 16.28 2.59 27.37
N ARG A 116 17.61 2.44 27.24
CA ARG A 116 18.31 1.23 27.68
C ARG A 116 18.27 1.03 29.20
N LYS A 117 18.39 2.12 29.96
CA LYS A 117 18.26 2.08 31.44
C LYS A 117 16.85 1.68 31.88
N GLU A 118 15.84 2.12 31.12
CA GLU A 118 14.42 1.82 31.39
C GLU A 118 14.03 0.40 31.01
N SER A 119 14.38 -0.03 29.78
CA SER A 119 13.97 -1.34 29.24
C SER A 119 14.86 -2.50 29.71
N GLY A 120 16.10 -2.23 30.11
CA GLY A 120 17.09 -3.25 30.45
C GLY A 120 17.57 -4.11 29.27
N HIS A 121 17.07 -3.87 28.06
CA HIS A 121 17.35 -4.68 26.87
C HIS A 121 17.75 -3.81 25.67
N PRO A 122 18.92 -4.05 25.03
CA PRO A 122 19.48 -3.16 24.00
C PRO A 122 18.60 -3.04 22.76
N VAL A 123 18.03 -4.14 22.27
CA VAL A 123 17.19 -4.15 21.08
C VAL A 123 15.85 -3.44 21.33
N GLU A 124 15.26 -3.58 22.51
CA GLU A 124 14.04 -2.86 22.88
C GLU A 124 14.31 -1.36 22.99
N ALA A 125 15.41 -0.96 23.64
CA ALA A 125 15.85 0.43 23.68
C ALA A 125 16.06 1.04 22.29
N LEU A 126 16.63 0.25 21.36
CA LEU A 126 16.76 0.67 19.97
C LEU A 126 15.39 0.87 19.31
N LYS A 127 14.44 -0.04 19.47
CA LYS A 127 13.08 0.09 18.93
C LYS A 127 12.39 1.36 19.42
N GLU A 128 12.46 1.64 20.73
CA GLU A 128 11.90 2.86 21.32
C GLU A 128 12.56 4.12 20.74
N THR A 129 13.88 4.09 20.60
CA THR A 129 14.64 5.21 20.00
C THR A 129 14.23 5.44 18.55
N LEU A 130 14.11 4.37 17.74
CA LEU A 130 13.69 4.48 16.33
C LEU A 130 12.24 4.96 16.23
N SER A 131 11.35 4.52 17.14
CA SER A 131 9.97 5.00 17.21
C SER A 131 9.91 6.49 17.51
N ALA A 132 10.74 6.97 18.44
CA ALA A 132 10.84 8.39 18.75
C ALA A 132 11.40 9.21 17.57
N VAL A 133 12.37 8.68 16.80
CA VAL A 133 12.86 9.30 15.56
C VAL A 133 11.72 9.44 14.53
N LEU A 134 10.91 8.40 14.35
CA LEU A 134 9.77 8.42 13.44
C LEU A 134 8.61 9.34 13.90
N SER A 135 8.59 9.69 15.17
CA SER A 135 7.65 10.66 15.75
C SER A 135 8.18 12.09 15.73
N SER A 136 9.43 12.29 15.29
CA SER A 136 10.05 13.63 15.26
C SER A 136 9.49 14.50 14.14
N SER A 137 9.51 15.82 14.34
CA SER A 137 9.13 16.81 13.31
C SER A 137 9.94 16.68 12.02
N HIS A 138 11.21 16.29 12.11
CA HIS A 138 12.08 16.06 10.95
C HIS A 138 11.62 14.89 10.07
N PHE A 139 10.96 13.90 10.65
CA PHE A 139 10.38 12.80 9.87
C PHE A 139 8.98 13.12 9.37
N LEU A 140 8.12 13.64 10.26
CA LEU A 140 6.68 13.85 9.97
C LEU A 140 6.42 14.99 8.97
N TYR A 141 7.30 16.00 8.95
CA TYR A 141 7.11 17.17 8.09
C TYR A 141 8.22 17.30 7.04
N LEU A 142 7.85 17.84 5.90
CA LEU A 142 8.80 18.29 4.90
C LEU A 142 9.15 19.76 5.23
N THR A 143 10.08 19.93 6.17
CA THR A 143 10.51 21.26 6.60
C THR A 143 11.68 21.73 5.73
N GLU A 144 11.57 22.95 5.25
CA GLU A 144 12.60 23.64 4.51
C GLU A 144 12.97 24.91 5.29
N PRO A 145 13.84 24.77 6.31
CA PRO A 145 14.15 25.90 7.17
C PRO A 145 14.75 27.05 6.34
N SER A 146 14.13 28.21 6.43
CA SER A 146 14.61 29.44 5.86
C SER A 146 14.87 30.44 6.98
N ALA A 147 15.99 31.14 6.92
CA ALA A 147 16.29 32.19 7.86
C ALA A 147 15.52 33.49 7.56
N SER A 148 14.88 33.58 6.40
CA SER A 148 14.09 34.74 5.97
C SER A 148 12.83 34.31 5.27
N GLU A 149 11.84 35.19 5.15
CA GLU A 149 10.61 35.01 4.36
C GLU A 149 10.86 35.08 2.84
N GLU A 150 12.07 35.38 2.42
CA GLU A 150 12.42 35.46 1.02
C GLU A 150 12.48 34.10 0.33
N ARG A 151 12.05 34.06 -0.92
CA ARG A 151 12.12 32.87 -1.76
C ARG A 151 13.57 32.48 -2.00
N ARG A 152 13.96 31.28 -1.60
CA ARG A 152 15.27 30.70 -1.89
C ARG A 152 15.15 29.46 -2.78
N LYS A 153 16.28 29.14 -3.42
CA LYS A 153 16.38 27.86 -4.13
C LYS A 153 16.47 26.70 -3.11
N LEU A 154 15.89 25.58 -3.45
CA LEU A 154 16.04 24.35 -2.67
C LEU A 154 17.50 23.89 -2.72
N ASN A 155 17.97 23.34 -1.62
CA ASN A 155 19.22 22.58 -1.64
C ASN A 155 18.99 21.19 -2.28
N ALA A 156 20.08 20.45 -2.51
CA ALA A 156 20.01 19.16 -3.22
C ALA A 156 19.16 18.11 -2.49
N HIS A 157 19.22 18.05 -1.16
CA HIS A 157 18.44 17.09 -0.36
C HIS A 157 16.96 17.48 -0.30
N GLU A 158 16.64 18.75 -0.20
CA GLU A 158 15.27 19.25 -0.27
C GLU A 158 14.66 18.94 -1.64
N LEU A 159 15.43 19.18 -2.71
CA LEU A 159 15.00 18.86 -4.08
C LEU A 159 14.79 17.36 -4.28
N ALA A 160 15.71 16.52 -3.81
CA ALA A 160 15.57 15.06 -3.85
C ALA A 160 14.31 14.60 -3.12
N THR A 161 14.08 15.15 -1.93
CA THR A 161 12.90 14.84 -1.11
C THR A 161 11.62 15.24 -1.83
N ARG A 162 11.51 16.47 -2.32
CA ARG A 162 10.33 16.92 -3.05
C ARG A 162 10.07 16.09 -4.29
N LEU A 163 11.10 15.78 -5.05
CA LEU A 163 10.97 15.01 -6.29
C LEU A 163 10.47 13.58 -6.02
N SER A 164 11.04 12.91 -5.02
CA SER A 164 10.65 11.54 -4.68
C SER A 164 9.24 11.47 -4.07
N TYR A 165 8.88 12.40 -3.20
CA TYR A 165 7.52 12.44 -2.65
C TYR A 165 6.48 12.81 -3.70
N PHE A 166 6.80 13.72 -4.61
CA PHE A 166 5.91 14.09 -5.70
C PHE A 166 5.60 12.90 -6.62
N LEU A 167 6.64 12.18 -7.06
CA LEU A 167 6.47 11.08 -8.01
C LEU A 167 6.14 9.73 -7.35
N TRP A 168 6.71 9.46 -6.18
CA TRP A 168 6.65 8.14 -5.56
C TRP A 168 5.85 8.09 -4.25
N SER A 169 5.50 9.25 -3.68
CA SER A 169 4.93 9.33 -2.31
C SER A 169 5.80 8.56 -1.30
N SER A 170 7.12 8.61 -1.47
CA SER A 170 8.08 7.83 -0.70
C SER A 170 9.42 8.56 -0.59
N LEU A 171 10.26 8.05 0.32
CA LEU A 171 11.63 8.52 0.52
C LEU A 171 12.46 8.42 -0.75
N PRO A 172 13.47 9.32 -0.96
CA PRO A 172 14.47 9.17 -2.01
C PRO A 172 15.17 7.81 -1.92
N ASP A 173 15.49 7.24 -3.08
CA ASP A 173 16.33 6.05 -3.14
C ASP A 173 17.82 6.40 -2.97
N GLU A 174 18.67 5.40 -2.92
CA GLU A 174 20.11 5.58 -2.72
C GLU A 174 20.76 6.37 -3.87
N THR A 175 20.30 6.17 -5.11
CA THR A 175 20.81 6.92 -6.27
C THR A 175 20.49 8.39 -6.13
N LEU A 176 19.23 8.73 -5.86
CA LEU A 176 18.82 10.13 -5.72
C LEU A 176 19.48 10.81 -4.51
N SER A 177 19.61 10.07 -3.40
CA SER A 177 20.30 10.54 -2.19
C SER A 177 21.79 10.78 -2.45
N GLY A 178 22.47 9.87 -3.18
CA GLY A 178 23.87 10.06 -3.57
C GLY A 178 24.11 11.27 -4.45
N LEU A 179 23.22 11.52 -5.42
CA LEU A 179 23.27 12.73 -6.25
C LEU A 179 22.98 14.00 -5.45
N ALA A 180 22.20 13.92 -4.40
CA ALA A 180 21.99 15.03 -3.48
C ALA A 180 23.22 15.29 -2.61
N ASP A 181 23.90 14.22 -2.15
CA ASP A 181 25.13 14.33 -1.36
C ASP A 181 26.28 14.99 -2.14
N SER A 182 26.45 14.62 -3.42
CA SER A 182 27.45 15.23 -4.29
C SER A 182 27.07 16.63 -4.78
N GLY A 183 25.82 17.04 -4.62
CA GLY A 183 25.27 18.28 -5.17
C GLY A 183 24.98 18.22 -6.67
N GLU A 184 25.30 17.13 -7.36
CA GLU A 184 25.09 16.95 -8.81
C GLU A 184 23.62 17.05 -9.20
N LEU A 185 22.70 16.72 -8.30
CA LEU A 185 21.26 16.80 -8.56
C LEU A 185 20.79 18.19 -8.97
N LEU A 186 21.49 19.24 -8.56
CA LEU A 186 21.16 20.63 -8.91
C LEU A 186 21.47 20.98 -10.36
N ALA A 187 22.27 20.17 -11.07
CA ALA A 187 22.57 20.38 -12.48
C ALA A 187 21.33 20.05 -13.34
N PRO A 188 20.88 20.95 -14.23
CA PRO A 188 19.61 20.75 -14.99
C PRO A 188 19.55 19.46 -15.79
N GLY A 189 20.69 19.02 -16.35
CA GLY A 189 20.77 17.76 -17.10
C GLY A 189 20.57 16.53 -16.22
N VAL A 190 21.15 16.55 -15.02
CA VAL A 190 21.02 15.46 -14.01
C VAL A 190 19.60 15.42 -13.49
N LEU A 191 19.05 16.57 -13.11
CA LEU A 191 17.66 16.66 -12.63
C LEU A 191 16.66 16.09 -13.66
N ARG A 192 16.81 16.46 -14.93
CA ARG A 192 15.92 15.94 -16.00
C ARG A 192 16.06 14.44 -16.18
N ARG A 193 17.27 13.90 -16.11
CA ARG A 193 17.52 12.45 -16.19
C ARG A 193 16.85 11.72 -15.03
N GLU A 194 17.05 12.22 -13.80
CA GLU A 194 16.45 11.60 -12.62
C GLU A 194 14.92 11.70 -12.62
N PHE A 195 14.37 12.84 -13.02
CA PHE A 195 12.91 12.96 -13.20
C PHE A 195 12.37 11.87 -14.14
N LYS A 196 13.00 11.66 -15.29
CA LYS A 196 12.59 10.61 -16.23
C LYS A 196 12.73 9.20 -15.63
N ARG A 197 13.82 8.95 -14.90
CA ARG A 197 14.05 7.67 -14.21
C ARG A 197 12.97 7.39 -13.19
N LEU A 198 12.67 8.36 -12.34
CA LEU A 198 11.63 8.23 -11.31
C LEU A 198 10.24 8.06 -11.92
N LEU A 199 9.95 8.74 -13.01
CA LEU A 199 8.67 8.62 -13.72
C LEU A 199 8.50 7.25 -14.37
N ALA A 200 9.58 6.61 -14.82
CA ALA A 200 9.56 5.28 -15.42
C ALA A 200 9.43 4.14 -14.38
N ASP A 201 9.68 4.43 -13.10
CA ASP A 201 9.55 3.44 -12.02
C ASP A 201 8.07 3.15 -11.71
N GLU A 202 7.78 1.91 -11.28
CA GLU A 202 6.42 1.51 -10.90
C GLU A 202 5.83 2.36 -9.76
N LYS A 203 6.67 2.89 -8.87
CA LYS A 203 6.21 3.76 -7.79
C LYS A 203 5.54 5.04 -8.29
N ALA A 204 5.84 5.48 -9.53
CA ALA A 204 5.21 6.64 -10.15
C ALA A 204 3.71 6.44 -10.43
N ASP A 205 3.21 5.22 -10.38
CA ASP A 205 1.77 4.94 -10.42
C ASP A 205 1.03 5.60 -9.26
N ARG A 206 1.71 5.83 -8.14
CA ARG A 206 1.14 6.56 -6.99
C ARG A 206 0.85 8.01 -7.36
N PHE A 207 1.77 8.66 -8.11
CA PHE A 207 1.52 10.01 -8.62
C PHE A 207 0.31 10.02 -9.56
N ALA A 208 0.29 9.15 -10.55
CA ALA A 208 -0.83 9.08 -11.49
C ALA A 208 -2.17 8.87 -10.78
N GLY A 209 -2.21 7.96 -9.80
CA GLY A 209 -3.40 7.68 -9.02
C GLY A 209 -3.85 8.84 -8.13
N GLN A 210 -2.93 9.44 -7.37
CA GLN A 210 -3.28 10.51 -6.43
C GLN A 210 -3.56 11.83 -7.14
N PHE A 211 -2.77 12.19 -8.15
CA PHE A 211 -2.95 13.43 -8.88
C PHE A 211 -4.30 13.45 -9.62
N SER A 212 -4.60 12.40 -10.40
CA SER A 212 -5.88 12.31 -11.12
C SER A 212 -7.07 12.31 -10.16
N ARG A 213 -6.95 11.61 -9.02
CA ARG A 213 -7.99 11.55 -7.99
C ARG A 213 -8.30 12.93 -7.40
N GLN A 214 -7.28 13.73 -7.09
CA GLN A 214 -7.45 15.08 -6.54
C GLN A 214 -7.87 16.08 -7.62
N TRP A 215 -7.23 16.03 -8.80
CA TRP A 215 -7.50 16.96 -9.88
C TRP A 215 -8.93 16.88 -10.40
N LEU A 216 -9.48 15.64 -10.50
CA LEU A 216 -10.81 15.38 -11.04
C LEU A 216 -11.89 15.14 -9.96
N ASP A 217 -11.56 15.32 -8.67
CA ASP A 217 -12.44 15.01 -7.51
C ASP A 217 -13.10 13.63 -7.63
N LEU A 218 -12.31 12.60 -7.96
CA LEU A 218 -12.83 11.25 -8.17
C LEU A 218 -13.49 10.64 -6.91
N ASP A 219 -13.20 11.15 -5.72
CA ASP A 219 -13.88 10.79 -4.48
C ASP A 219 -15.33 11.25 -4.46
N GLY A 220 -15.67 12.25 -5.28
CA GLY A 220 -17.04 12.71 -5.49
C GLY A 220 -17.96 11.63 -6.05
N LEU A 221 -17.41 10.68 -6.82
CA LEU A 221 -18.20 9.62 -7.45
C LEU A 221 -18.94 8.72 -6.44
N ASP A 222 -18.38 8.51 -5.26
CA ASP A 222 -19.03 7.70 -4.21
C ASP A 222 -20.32 8.38 -3.69
N ARG A 223 -20.36 9.70 -3.73
CA ARG A 223 -21.51 10.51 -3.29
C ARG A 223 -22.62 10.61 -4.35
N VAL A 224 -22.34 10.25 -5.60
CA VAL A 224 -23.33 10.30 -6.69
C VAL A 224 -24.37 9.21 -6.50
N ALA A 225 -25.62 9.61 -6.29
CA ALA A 225 -26.74 8.68 -6.26
C ALA A 225 -27.20 8.36 -7.68
N ILE A 226 -27.12 7.09 -8.05
CA ILE A 226 -27.58 6.61 -9.36
C ILE A 226 -29.07 6.28 -9.27
N ASN A 227 -29.89 6.92 -10.14
CA ASN A 227 -31.32 6.64 -10.17
C ASN A 227 -31.61 5.30 -10.87
N PRO A 228 -32.13 4.30 -10.15
CA PRO A 228 -32.36 2.96 -10.71
C PRO A 228 -33.49 2.91 -11.75
N GLN A 229 -34.32 3.96 -11.86
CA GLN A 229 -35.35 4.04 -12.90
C GLN A 229 -34.74 4.25 -14.29
N TYR A 230 -33.64 5.03 -14.38
CA TYR A 230 -32.92 5.28 -15.64
C TYR A 230 -31.80 4.27 -15.87
N TYR A 231 -31.14 3.81 -14.80
CA TYR A 231 -29.97 2.94 -14.89
C TYR A 231 -30.21 1.62 -14.16
N ARG A 232 -31.18 0.82 -14.69
CA ARG A 232 -31.65 -0.44 -14.05
C ARG A 232 -30.55 -1.47 -13.81
N ASN A 233 -29.53 -1.48 -14.65
CA ASN A 233 -28.43 -2.45 -14.61
C ASN A 233 -27.13 -1.87 -14.02
N PHE A 234 -27.20 -0.67 -13.41
CA PHE A 234 -26.02 -0.10 -12.79
C PHE A 234 -25.76 -0.77 -11.42
N ASP A 235 -24.57 -1.30 -11.28
CA ASP A 235 -24.07 -1.87 -10.05
C ASP A 235 -23.09 -0.88 -9.39
N ASN A 236 -23.37 -0.46 -8.16
CA ASN A 236 -22.51 0.47 -7.41
C ASN A 236 -21.05 -0.01 -7.28
N SER A 237 -20.80 -1.33 -7.37
CA SER A 237 -19.45 -1.88 -7.38
C SER A 237 -18.66 -1.57 -8.66
N LEU A 238 -19.28 -0.93 -9.67
CA LEU A 238 -18.60 -0.39 -10.85
C LEU A 238 -17.89 0.94 -10.55
N LYS A 239 -18.35 1.72 -9.57
CA LYS A 239 -17.74 3.02 -9.25
C LYS A 239 -16.23 2.95 -8.97
N PRO A 240 -15.72 2.03 -8.15
CA PRO A 240 -14.28 1.86 -7.97
C PRO A 240 -13.54 1.51 -9.28
N GLU A 241 -14.19 0.75 -10.17
CA GLU A 241 -13.58 0.43 -11.48
C GLU A 241 -13.52 1.65 -12.41
N MET A 242 -14.54 2.53 -12.38
CA MET A 242 -14.54 3.80 -13.12
C MET A 242 -13.44 4.74 -12.63
N VAL A 243 -13.22 4.80 -11.30
CA VAL A 243 -12.06 5.53 -10.75
C VAL A 243 -10.75 4.95 -11.27
N ARG A 244 -10.60 3.63 -11.29
CA ARG A 244 -9.40 2.96 -11.80
C ARG A 244 -9.22 3.16 -13.31
N GLU A 245 -10.29 3.21 -14.08
CA GLU A 245 -10.27 3.55 -15.51
C GLU A 245 -9.61 4.92 -15.73
N THR A 246 -10.11 5.94 -15.03
CA THR A 246 -9.58 7.31 -15.12
C THR A 246 -8.10 7.37 -14.70
N GLN A 247 -7.72 6.67 -13.64
CA GLN A 247 -6.33 6.58 -13.19
C GLN A 247 -5.44 5.85 -14.22
N ALA A 248 -5.94 4.76 -14.82
CA ALA A 248 -5.23 4.01 -15.85
C ALA A 248 -5.05 4.84 -17.13
N PHE A 249 -6.07 5.61 -17.52
CA PHE A 249 -6.03 6.51 -18.65
C PHE A 249 -5.00 7.62 -18.44
N PHE A 250 -5.00 8.26 -17.26
CA PHE A 250 -4.01 9.27 -16.92
C PHE A 250 -2.59 8.69 -16.96
N ARG A 251 -2.38 7.51 -16.39
CA ARG A 251 -1.10 6.80 -16.40
C ARG A 251 -0.63 6.48 -17.80
N GLU A 252 -1.53 6.05 -18.68
CA GLU A 252 -1.21 5.72 -20.08
C GLU A 252 -0.68 6.96 -20.82
N ILE A 253 -1.37 8.08 -20.74
CA ILE A 253 -0.95 9.34 -21.37
C ILE A 253 0.41 9.80 -20.81
N LEU A 254 0.58 9.73 -19.48
CA LEU A 254 1.80 10.14 -18.80
C LEU A 254 3.01 9.28 -19.23
N ARG A 255 2.86 7.96 -19.23
CA ARG A 255 3.95 7.01 -19.56
C ARG A 255 4.29 7.00 -21.04
N SER A 256 3.29 7.10 -21.90
CA SER A 256 3.47 7.15 -23.34
C SER A 256 3.98 8.52 -23.83
N ASN A 257 4.02 9.52 -22.93
CA ASN A 257 4.42 10.91 -23.22
C ASN A 257 3.69 11.46 -24.47
N THR A 258 2.41 11.18 -24.57
CA THR A 258 1.54 11.66 -25.64
C THR A 258 1.03 13.07 -25.35
N SER A 259 0.33 13.67 -26.29
CA SER A 259 -0.19 15.03 -26.13
C SER A 259 -1.19 15.11 -24.97
N ALA A 260 -1.07 16.15 -24.13
CA ALA A 260 -2.04 16.44 -23.07
C ALA A 260 -3.46 16.75 -23.63
N LEU A 261 -3.58 17.05 -24.93
CA LEU A 261 -4.89 17.21 -25.59
C LEU A 261 -5.70 15.90 -25.58
N GLN A 262 -5.04 14.75 -25.44
CA GLN A 262 -5.74 13.46 -25.30
C GLN A 262 -6.54 13.34 -24.00
N PHE A 263 -6.35 14.23 -23.02
CA PHE A 263 -7.27 14.34 -21.89
C PHE A 263 -8.65 14.92 -22.26
N LEU A 264 -8.74 15.60 -23.41
CA LEU A 264 -9.97 16.22 -23.90
C LEU A 264 -10.57 15.48 -25.09
N ASP A 265 -9.72 14.87 -25.90
CA ASP A 265 -10.12 14.23 -27.17
C ASP A 265 -9.17 13.06 -27.45
N ALA A 266 -9.58 11.88 -27.01
CA ALA A 266 -8.85 10.65 -27.21
C ALA A 266 -9.70 9.63 -28.00
N ASP A 267 -9.04 8.91 -28.90
CA ASP A 267 -9.64 7.81 -29.66
C ASP A 267 -9.64 6.46 -28.92
N PHE A 268 -9.31 6.50 -27.62
CA PHE A 268 -9.19 5.31 -26.77
C PHE A 268 -9.57 5.59 -25.32
N THR A 269 -9.85 4.52 -24.60
CA THR A 269 -9.90 4.51 -23.13
C THR A 269 -9.21 3.28 -22.57
N MET A 270 -9.10 3.20 -21.24
CA MET A 270 -8.48 2.07 -20.52
C MET A 270 -9.57 1.27 -19.82
N LEU A 271 -9.86 0.07 -20.28
CA LEU A 271 -10.94 -0.76 -19.75
C LEU A 271 -10.46 -2.13 -19.32
N ASN A 272 -11.06 -2.62 -18.25
CA ASN A 272 -11.10 -4.05 -17.95
C ASN A 272 -12.36 -4.70 -18.57
N ALA A 273 -12.42 -6.03 -18.51
CA ALA A 273 -13.53 -6.78 -19.09
C ALA A 273 -14.90 -6.37 -18.52
N ARG A 274 -14.96 -5.99 -17.24
CA ARG A 274 -16.19 -5.62 -16.54
C ARG A 274 -16.76 -4.29 -17.04
N LEU A 275 -15.91 -3.25 -17.11
CA LEU A 275 -16.32 -1.94 -17.61
C LEU A 275 -16.63 -1.98 -19.11
N ALA A 276 -15.82 -2.68 -19.90
CA ALA A 276 -16.10 -2.85 -21.32
C ALA A 276 -17.47 -3.47 -21.58
N LYS A 277 -17.86 -4.48 -20.81
CA LYS A 277 -19.21 -5.06 -20.86
C LYS A 277 -20.29 -4.05 -20.45
N HIS A 278 -20.03 -3.24 -19.41
CA HIS A 278 -20.97 -2.22 -18.94
C HIS A 278 -21.21 -1.13 -20.01
N TYR A 279 -20.16 -0.69 -20.68
CA TYR A 279 -20.24 0.32 -21.74
C TYR A 279 -20.67 -0.25 -23.11
N GLY A 280 -20.84 -1.55 -23.24
CA GLY A 280 -21.17 -2.20 -24.51
C GLY A 280 -20.04 -2.17 -25.53
N LEU A 281 -18.79 -2.04 -25.06
CA LEU A 281 -17.58 -1.99 -25.87
C LEU A 281 -16.94 -3.37 -26.03
N LYS A 282 -15.94 -3.47 -26.92
CA LYS A 282 -15.17 -4.70 -27.11
C LYS A 282 -14.49 -5.11 -25.80
N VAL A 283 -14.79 -6.31 -25.33
CA VAL A 283 -14.28 -6.82 -24.07
C VAL A 283 -12.80 -7.24 -24.22
N PRO A 284 -11.89 -6.68 -23.39
CA PRO A 284 -10.51 -7.14 -23.32
C PRO A 284 -10.40 -8.61 -22.89
N ARG A 285 -9.31 -9.27 -23.24
CA ARG A 285 -9.07 -10.67 -22.84
C ARG A 285 -8.63 -10.82 -21.38
N SER A 286 -8.05 -9.78 -20.83
CA SER A 286 -7.49 -9.74 -19.49
C SER A 286 -8.46 -9.08 -18.49
N GLN A 287 -8.29 -9.38 -17.20
CA GLN A 287 -8.96 -8.66 -16.12
C GLN A 287 -8.27 -7.32 -15.79
N SER A 288 -7.07 -7.10 -16.34
CA SER A 288 -6.34 -5.86 -16.21
C SER A 288 -6.92 -4.76 -17.11
N PHE A 289 -6.60 -3.51 -16.79
CA PHE A 289 -6.94 -2.38 -17.66
C PHE A 289 -6.06 -2.39 -18.90
N GLU A 290 -6.69 -2.45 -20.06
CA GLU A 290 -6.04 -2.44 -21.38
C GLU A 290 -6.57 -1.29 -22.22
N ARG A 291 -5.76 -0.83 -23.15
CA ARG A 291 -6.16 0.21 -24.10
C ARG A 291 -7.21 -0.35 -25.08
N VAL A 292 -8.38 0.29 -25.12
CA VAL A 292 -9.50 -0.05 -25.99
C VAL A 292 -9.78 1.12 -26.91
N SER A 293 -9.78 0.90 -28.22
CA SER A 293 -10.14 1.94 -29.21
C SER A 293 -11.62 2.27 -29.10
N LEU A 294 -11.92 3.56 -29.20
CA LEU A 294 -13.27 4.12 -29.28
C LEU A 294 -13.69 4.39 -30.74
N GLU A 295 -12.80 4.16 -31.71
CA GLU A 295 -13.04 4.38 -33.11
C GLU A 295 -14.22 3.55 -33.59
N GLY A 296 -15.20 4.19 -34.23
CA GLY A 296 -16.42 3.53 -34.72
C GLY A 296 -17.45 3.20 -33.61
N THR A 297 -17.23 3.64 -32.38
CA THR A 297 -18.19 3.50 -31.29
C THR A 297 -19.05 4.77 -31.11
N SER A 298 -20.15 4.65 -30.35
CA SER A 298 -20.99 5.81 -29.97
C SER A 298 -20.47 6.55 -28.75
N CYS A 299 -19.36 6.08 -28.15
CA CYS A 299 -18.74 6.75 -27.02
C CYS A 299 -17.78 7.83 -27.53
N PRO A 300 -18.01 9.12 -27.21
CA PRO A 300 -17.00 10.15 -27.43
C PRO A 300 -15.82 9.87 -26.51
N GLY A 301 -14.60 10.14 -27.02
CA GLY A 301 -13.37 10.02 -26.23
C GLY A 301 -13.28 11.07 -25.12
#